data_7a24431ed972250fbe995e3fb80ec03f
#
_entry.id   7a24431ed972250fbe995e3fb80ec03f
#
_cell.length_a   1.000
_cell.length_b   1.000
_cell.length_c   1.000
_cell.angle_alpha   90.00
_cell.angle_beta   90.00
_cell.angle_gamma   90.00
#
_symmetry.space_group_name_H-M   'P 1'
#
loop_
_entity.id
_entity.type
_entity.pdbx_description
1 polymer ?
#
loop_
_entity_poly.entity_id
_entity_poly.type
_entity_poly.pdbx_seq_one_letter_code
_entity_poly.pdbx_strand_id
1 'polypeptide(L)'
;MAVETSGEITVDVDRATAFAVVRNPTRLARCIPGCHDLRELAPDRYSAVLTSQVAFMKVSFKVTIDVTRIDAPETLEAKITGDAVGLAGHVVATARLKLEAAAEHRTTLRYATEIGLTGRLGGLGQPVFKATSAKMARDFGANLKREIEGGVIEGGVIDGGAA
;
A
#
# COMPACT_ATOMS: atom_id res chain seq x y z
N MET A 1 8.97 16.37 -8.83
CA MET A 1 7.53 16.50 -8.54
C MET A 1 7.18 15.66 -7.34
N ALA A 2 6.39 16.19 -6.44
CA ALA A 2 5.97 15.47 -5.23
C ALA A 2 4.46 15.49 -5.12
N VAL A 3 3.89 14.36 -4.68
CA VAL A 3 2.46 14.20 -4.49
C VAL A 3 2.23 13.54 -3.13
N GLU A 4 1.30 14.07 -2.36
CA GLU A 4 0.91 13.49 -1.08
C GLU A 4 -0.51 12.98 -1.18
N THR A 5 -0.75 11.80 -0.62
CA THR A 5 -2.11 11.26 -0.51
C THR A 5 -2.29 10.67 0.88
N SER A 6 -3.54 10.66 1.32
CA SER A 6 -3.88 10.06 2.61
C SER A 6 -5.29 9.53 2.55
N GLY A 7 -5.60 8.64 3.48
CA GLY A 7 -6.93 8.08 3.62
C GLY A 7 -7.12 7.47 4.98
N GLU A 8 -8.36 7.09 5.23
CA GLU A 8 -8.75 6.52 6.51
C GLU A 8 -9.84 5.48 6.28
N ILE A 9 -9.73 4.36 6.97
CA ILE A 9 -10.79 3.35 6.99
C ILE A 9 -11.03 2.92 8.43
N THR A 10 -12.24 2.41 8.69
CA THR A 10 -12.57 1.81 9.97
C THR A 10 -12.98 0.37 9.72
N VAL A 11 -12.41 -0.56 10.50
CA VAL A 11 -12.70 -1.99 10.38
C VAL A 11 -13.25 -2.51 11.69
N ASP A 12 -14.14 -3.50 11.61
CA ASP A 12 -14.81 -4.08 12.77
C ASP A 12 -14.01 -5.25 13.34
N VAL A 13 -12.73 -5.01 13.61
CA VAL A 13 -11.85 -5.95 14.28
C VAL A 13 -10.96 -5.19 15.25
N ASP A 14 -10.39 -5.91 16.22
CA ASP A 14 -9.48 -5.29 17.18
C ASP A 14 -8.15 -4.92 16.51
N ARG A 15 -7.42 -4.03 17.16
CA ARG A 15 -6.19 -3.47 16.61
C ARG A 15 -5.11 -4.52 16.36
N ALA A 16 -4.96 -5.46 17.26
CA ALA A 16 -3.95 -6.51 17.10
C ALA A 16 -4.23 -7.38 15.88
N THR A 17 -5.49 -7.74 15.66
CA THR A 17 -5.89 -8.53 14.49
C THR A 17 -5.67 -7.75 13.20
N ALA A 18 -6.05 -6.47 13.19
CA ALA A 18 -5.84 -5.62 12.03
C ALA A 18 -4.35 -5.46 11.72
N PHE A 19 -3.54 -5.29 12.75
CA PHE A 19 -2.10 -5.12 12.58
C PHE A 19 -1.45 -6.38 12.01
N ALA A 20 -1.91 -7.56 12.43
CA ALA A 20 -1.39 -8.81 11.90
C ALA A 20 -1.59 -8.92 10.39
N VAL A 21 -2.69 -8.39 9.87
CA VAL A 21 -2.95 -8.37 8.43
C VAL A 21 -1.98 -7.43 7.72
N VAL A 22 -1.86 -6.20 8.19
CA VAL A 22 -0.99 -5.22 7.50
C VAL A 22 0.49 -5.57 7.65
N ARG A 23 0.84 -6.30 8.68
CA ARG A 23 2.21 -6.76 8.90
C ARG A 23 2.58 -7.91 7.96
N ASN A 24 1.60 -8.60 7.42
CA ASN A 24 1.83 -9.72 6.50
C ASN A 24 2.06 -9.16 5.08
N PRO A 25 3.28 -9.31 4.54
CA PRO A 25 3.62 -8.68 3.25
C PRO A 25 2.73 -9.15 2.09
N THR A 26 2.42 -10.42 2.04
CA THR A 26 1.61 -10.98 0.95
C THR A 26 0.19 -10.43 1.00
N ARG A 27 -0.38 -10.35 2.19
CA ARG A 27 -1.75 -9.86 2.35
C ARG A 27 -1.81 -8.36 2.07
N LEU A 28 -0.83 -7.60 2.56
CA LEU A 28 -0.80 -6.16 2.32
C LEU A 28 -0.61 -5.85 0.84
N ALA A 29 0.28 -6.59 0.17
CA ALA A 29 0.55 -6.38 -1.24
C ALA A 29 -0.70 -6.60 -2.10
N ARG A 30 -1.56 -7.54 -1.72
CA ARG A 30 -2.81 -7.77 -2.44
C ARG A 30 -3.74 -6.56 -2.41
N CYS A 31 -3.58 -5.70 -1.42
CA CYS A 31 -4.43 -4.50 -1.28
C CYS A 31 -3.94 -3.35 -2.14
N ILE A 32 -2.68 -3.39 -2.57
CA ILE A 32 -2.09 -2.31 -3.36
C ILE A 32 -2.45 -2.52 -4.83
N PRO A 33 -3.21 -1.58 -5.43
CA PRO A 33 -3.63 -1.76 -6.83
C PRO A 33 -2.43 -1.89 -7.76
N GLY A 34 -2.44 -2.91 -8.60
CA GLY A 34 -1.40 -3.13 -9.59
C GLY A 34 -0.11 -3.72 -9.06
N CYS A 35 -0.04 -4.07 -7.78
CA CYS A 35 1.16 -4.67 -7.19
C CYS A 35 1.19 -6.16 -7.50
N HIS A 36 2.29 -6.63 -8.05
CA HIS A 36 2.48 -8.05 -8.35
C HIS A 36 3.95 -8.42 -8.30
N ASP A 37 4.23 -9.72 -8.40
CA ASP A 37 5.60 -10.26 -8.37
C ASP A 37 6.36 -9.87 -7.11
N LEU A 38 5.68 -9.93 -5.97
CA LEU A 38 6.30 -9.64 -4.68
C LEU A 38 7.31 -10.73 -4.34
N ARG A 39 8.52 -10.33 -3.96
CA ARG A 39 9.58 -11.25 -3.54
C ARG A 39 10.27 -10.69 -2.32
N GLU A 40 10.56 -11.56 -1.38
CA GLU A 40 11.34 -11.18 -0.20
C GLU A 40 12.83 -11.26 -0.56
N LEU A 41 13.55 -10.15 -0.37
CA LEU A 41 14.98 -10.08 -0.63
C LEU A 41 15.77 -10.31 0.64
N ALA A 42 15.24 -9.86 1.76
CA ALA A 42 15.84 -9.96 3.09
C ALA A 42 14.72 -9.68 4.08
N PRO A 43 14.92 -9.91 5.39
CA PRO A 43 13.89 -9.54 6.37
C PRO A 43 13.51 -8.06 6.20
N ASP A 44 12.23 -7.79 6.07
CA ASP A 44 11.65 -6.46 5.92
C ASP A 44 12.11 -5.72 4.64
N ARG A 45 12.58 -6.47 3.66
CA ARG A 45 12.99 -5.90 2.39
C ARG A 45 12.41 -6.74 1.24
N TYR A 46 11.69 -6.08 0.33
CA TYR A 46 10.97 -6.76 -0.74
C TYR A 46 11.18 -6.07 -2.07
N SER A 47 11.04 -6.83 -3.15
CA SER A 47 10.91 -6.26 -4.48
C SER A 47 9.51 -6.57 -5.00
N ALA A 48 9.00 -5.71 -5.88
CA ALA A 48 7.70 -5.89 -6.49
C ALA A 48 7.63 -5.11 -7.79
N VAL A 49 6.57 -5.35 -8.56
CA VAL A 49 6.25 -4.54 -9.73
C VAL A 49 4.93 -3.86 -9.46
N LEU A 50 4.89 -2.55 -9.69
CA LEU A 50 3.67 -1.76 -9.60
C LEU A 50 3.30 -1.31 -11.00
N THR A 51 2.10 -1.70 -11.44
CA THR A 51 1.59 -1.30 -12.75
C THR A 51 0.41 -0.38 -12.55
N SER A 52 0.44 0.79 -13.15
CA SER A 52 -0.58 1.80 -12.96
C SER A 52 -0.96 2.46 -14.28
N GLN A 53 -2.22 2.86 -14.39
CA GLN A 53 -2.71 3.64 -15.51
C GLN A 53 -2.51 5.12 -15.18
N VAL A 54 -1.64 5.79 -15.94
CA VAL A 54 -1.36 7.20 -15.76
C VAL A 54 -1.77 7.91 -17.05
N ALA A 55 -2.80 8.72 -16.98
CA ALA A 55 -3.48 9.28 -18.16
C ALA A 55 -3.90 8.11 -19.07
N PHE A 56 -3.46 8.04 -20.32
CA PHE A 56 -3.73 6.90 -21.19
C PHE A 56 -2.56 5.95 -21.32
N MET A 57 -1.56 6.08 -20.48
CA MET A 57 -0.40 5.20 -20.50
C MET A 57 -0.46 4.20 -19.38
N LYS A 58 -0.03 2.98 -19.66
CA LYS A 58 0.17 1.97 -18.65
C LYS A 58 1.64 1.98 -18.30
N VAL A 59 1.95 2.30 -17.05
CA VAL A 59 3.33 2.42 -16.59
C VAL A 59 3.60 1.37 -15.54
N SER A 60 4.70 0.66 -15.66
CA SER A 60 5.16 -0.31 -14.66
C SER A 60 6.43 0.20 -14.01
N PHE A 61 6.54 -0.02 -12.71
CA PHE A 61 7.72 0.34 -11.92
C PHE A 61 8.26 -0.92 -11.26
N LYS A 62 9.56 -1.11 -11.34
CA LYS A 62 10.22 -2.12 -10.51
C LYS A 62 10.66 -1.42 -9.25
N VAL A 63 10.12 -1.86 -8.12
CA VAL A 63 10.33 -1.16 -6.85
C VAL A 63 10.98 -2.07 -5.82
N THR A 64 11.71 -1.44 -4.90
CA THR A 64 12.21 -2.05 -3.67
C THR A 64 11.46 -1.41 -2.52
N ILE A 65 10.99 -2.23 -1.59
CA ILE A 65 10.23 -1.79 -0.43
C ILE A 65 11.02 -2.16 0.81
N ASP A 66 11.42 -1.14 1.57
CA ASP A 66 12.12 -1.33 2.84
C ASP A 66 11.19 -0.93 3.97
N VAL A 67 10.85 -1.88 4.83
CA VAL A 67 10.05 -1.58 6.02
C VAL A 67 10.98 -0.92 7.03
N THR A 68 10.73 0.34 7.33
CA THR A 68 11.64 1.17 8.11
C THR A 68 11.25 1.30 9.57
N ARG A 69 9.97 1.04 9.89
CA ARG A 69 9.50 1.14 11.26
C ARG A 69 8.35 0.18 11.50
N ILE A 70 8.43 -0.55 12.62
CA ILE A 70 7.37 -1.46 13.05
C ILE A 70 7.18 -1.23 14.54
N ASP A 71 6.07 -0.61 14.91
CA ASP A 71 5.65 -0.42 16.31
C ASP A 71 4.31 -1.11 16.48
N ALA A 72 4.35 -2.41 16.72
CA ALA A 72 3.13 -3.19 16.85
C ALA A 72 2.39 -2.82 18.15
N PRO A 73 1.09 -2.73 18.11
CA PRO A 73 0.18 -2.91 16.98
C PRO A 73 -0.27 -1.56 16.37
N GLU A 74 0.57 -0.56 16.37
CA GLU A 74 0.18 0.82 16.12
C GLU A 74 0.69 1.38 14.80
N THR A 75 1.98 1.18 14.48
CA THR A 75 2.60 1.89 13.36
C THR A 75 3.40 0.97 12.46
N LEU A 76 3.28 1.18 11.15
CA LEU A 76 4.10 0.54 10.14
C LEU A 76 4.51 1.60 9.12
N GLU A 77 5.82 1.69 8.85
CA GLU A 77 6.34 2.64 7.86
C GLU A 77 7.27 1.92 6.89
N ALA A 78 7.27 2.38 5.65
CA ALA A 78 8.10 1.81 4.61
C ALA A 78 8.59 2.88 3.65
N LYS A 79 9.73 2.61 3.05
CA LYS A 79 10.30 3.43 1.98
C LYS A 79 10.26 2.61 0.69
N ILE A 80 9.79 3.21 -0.38
CA ILE A 80 9.68 2.57 -1.68
C ILE A 80 10.52 3.36 -2.67
N THR A 81 11.39 2.65 -3.39
CA THR A 81 12.20 3.26 -4.44
C THR A 81 12.12 2.39 -5.68
N GLY A 82 12.17 3.01 -6.85
CA GLY A 82 12.12 2.22 -8.07
C GLY A 82 12.23 3.03 -9.33
N ASP A 83 12.23 2.31 -10.44
CA ASP A 83 12.40 2.87 -11.76
C ASP A 83 11.29 2.41 -12.69
N ALA A 84 10.87 3.30 -13.56
CA ALA A 84 9.88 2.97 -14.57
C ALA A 84 10.52 2.04 -15.62
N VAL A 85 9.74 1.07 -16.06
CA VAL A 85 10.18 0.12 -17.10
C VAL A 85 9.90 0.71 -18.47
N GLY A 86 10.94 0.78 -19.29
CA GLY A 86 10.79 1.25 -20.68
C GLY A 86 10.59 2.76 -20.82
N LEU A 87 10.75 3.50 -19.75
CA LEU A 87 10.55 4.94 -19.74
C LEU A 87 11.46 5.53 -18.67
N ALA A 88 12.12 6.64 -18.97
CA ALA A 88 12.99 7.28 -17.99
C ALA A 88 12.13 7.89 -16.87
N GLY A 89 12.31 7.37 -15.66
CA GLY A 89 11.57 7.88 -14.50
C GLY A 89 11.93 7.10 -13.26
N HIS A 90 11.98 7.81 -12.14
CA HIS A 90 12.35 7.24 -10.85
C HIS A 90 11.33 7.67 -9.81
N VAL A 91 11.00 6.76 -8.91
CA VAL A 91 10.04 7.02 -7.83
C VAL A 91 10.73 6.81 -6.49
N VAL A 92 10.49 7.74 -5.58
CA VAL A 92 10.87 7.60 -4.16
C VAL A 92 9.63 7.95 -3.36
N ALA A 93 9.19 7.02 -2.54
CA ALA A 93 7.98 7.22 -1.75
C ALA A 93 8.20 6.77 -0.32
N THR A 94 7.48 7.41 0.60
CA THR A 94 7.36 6.95 1.97
C THR A 94 5.89 6.66 2.23
N ALA A 95 5.64 5.57 2.94
CA ALA A 95 4.28 5.16 3.27
C ALA A 95 4.18 4.93 4.77
N ARG A 96 3.09 5.36 5.37
CA ARG A 96 2.85 5.18 6.80
C ARG A 96 1.44 4.68 7.03
N LEU A 97 1.33 3.68 7.89
CA LEU A 97 0.07 3.18 8.39
C LEU A 97 0.04 3.38 9.90
N LYS A 98 -1.06 3.92 10.40
CA LYS A 98 -1.27 4.09 11.84
C LYS A 98 -2.61 3.51 12.21
N LEU A 99 -2.62 2.66 13.23
CA LEU A 99 -3.80 1.96 13.72
C LEU A 99 -4.17 2.48 15.10
N GLU A 100 -5.41 2.92 15.22
CA GLU A 100 -5.93 3.45 16.49
C GLU A 100 -7.15 2.64 16.89
N ALA A 101 -7.21 2.23 18.17
CA ALA A 101 -8.38 1.54 18.67
C ALA A 101 -9.53 2.53 18.77
N ALA A 102 -10.60 2.30 18.02
CA ALA A 102 -11.80 3.13 18.05
C ALA A 102 -12.80 2.59 19.04
N ALA A 103 -12.81 1.28 19.26
CA ALA A 103 -13.63 0.58 20.25
C ALA A 103 -12.97 -0.79 20.47
N GLU A 104 -13.55 -1.60 21.35
CA GLU A 104 -12.99 -2.91 21.69
C GLU A 104 -12.76 -3.78 20.45
N HIS A 105 -13.74 -3.81 19.55
CA HIS A 105 -13.64 -4.60 18.31
C HIS A 105 -13.74 -3.71 17.07
N ARG A 106 -13.08 -2.56 17.13
CA ARG A 106 -13.09 -1.61 16.03
C ARG A 106 -11.79 -0.83 16.00
N THR A 107 -11.22 -0.72 14.81
CA THR A 107 -9.95 -0.05 14.60
C THR A 107 -10.06 0.94 13.45
N THR A 108 -9.51 2.13 13.64
CA THR A 108 -9.34 3.10 12.58
C THR A 108 -7.92 3.02 12.07
N LEU A 109 -7.77 2.83 10.75
CA LEU A 109 -6.47 2.83 10.10
C LEU A 109 -6.34 4.11 9.29
N ARG A 110 -5.25 4.83 9.54
CA ARG A 110 -4.90 6.00 8.75
C ARG A 110 -3.66 5.68 7.94
N TYR A 111 -3.70 6.00 6.65
CA TYR A 111 -2.56 5.77 5.80
C TYR A 111 -2.23 7.04 5.04
N ALA A 112 -0.94 7.25 4.82
CA ALA A 112 -0.43 8.43 4.13
C ALA A 112 0.76 8.02 3.29
N THR A 113 0.88 8.61 2.11
CA THR A 113 2.05 8.44 1.26
C THR A 113 2.53 9.78 0.77
N GLU A 114 3.86 9.87 0.62
CA GLU A 114 4.51 11.02 0.01
C GLU A 114 5.36 10.47 -1.13
N ILE A 115 5.07 10.90 -2.35
CA ILE A 115 5.64 10.30 -3.56
C ILE A 115 6.40 11.36 -4.34
N GLY A 116 7.68 11.11 -4.57
CA GLY A 116 8.51 11.94 -5.44
C GLY A 116 8.75 11.23 -6.75
N LEU A 117 8.55 11.95 -7.86
CA LEU A 117 8.73 11.42 -9.21
C LEU A 117 9.72 12.33 -9.95
N THR A 118 10.67 11.70 -10.67
CA THR A 118 11.67 12.40 -11.48
C THR A 118 11.71 11.78 -12.87
N GLY A 119 12.43 12.43 -13.78
CA GLY A 119 12.57 11.98 -15.15
C GLY A 119 11.39 12.37 -16.00
N ARG A 120 11.18 11.62 -17.10
CA ARG A 120 10.13 11.95 -18.08
C ARG A 120 8.73 11.88 -17.51
N LEU A 121 8.54 11.05 -16.49
CA LEU A 121 7.25 10.95 -15.82
C LEU A 121 6.83 12.28 -15.19
N GLY A 122 7.80 13.03 -14.66
CA GLY A 122 7.51 14.34 -14.09
C GLY A 122 6.92 15.32 -15.09
N GLY A 123 7.17 15.11 -16.39
CA GLY A 123 6.66 15.97 -17.44
C GLY A 123 5.16 15.83 -17.69
N LEU A 124 4.53 14.77 -17.16
CA LEU A 124 3.07 14.59 -17.31
C LEU A 124 2.26 15.54 -16.45
N GLY A 125 2.90 16.16 -15.47
CA GLY A 125 2.28 17.17 -14.65
C GLY A 125 1.68 16.65 -13.34
N GLN A 126 1.76 17.50 -12.33
CA GLN A 126 1.30 17.18 -10.99
C GLN A 126 -0.17 16.78 -10.90
N PRO A 127 -1.11 17.48 -11.61
CA PRO A 127 -2.52 17.10 -11.50
C PRO A 127 -2.81 15.68 -11.94
N VAL A 128 -2.10 15.17 -12.96
CA VAL A 128 -2.29 13.80 -13.44
C VAL A 128 -1.88 12.80 -12.38
N PHE A 129 -0.70 12.98 -11.81
CA PHE A 129 -0.20 12.07 -10.79
C PHE A 129 -0.97 12.19 -9.48
N LYS A 130 -1.43 13.39 -9.14
CA LYS A 130 -2.26 13.60 -7.96
C LYS A 130 -3.57 12.82 -8.08
N ALA A 131 -4.21 12.86 -9.24
CA ALA A 131 -5.45 12.14 -9.49
C ALA A 131 -5.25 10.64 -9.43
N THR A 132 -4.17 10.15 -10.06
CA THR A 132 -3.82 8.72 -10.05
C THR A 132 -3.54 8.24 -8.62
N SER A 133 -2.75 9.00 -7.87
CA SER A 133 -2.40 8.63 -6.49
C SER A 133 -3.62 8.64 -5.58
N ALA A 134 -4.52 9.61 -5.75
CA ALA A 134 -5.74 9.68 -4.97
C ALA A 134 -6.63 8.47 -5.24
N LYS A 135 -6.75 8.05 -6.50
CA LYS A 135 -7.52 6.86 -6.85
C LYS A 135 -6.90 5.61 -6.24
N MET A 136 -5.58 5.48 -6.33
CA MET A 136 -4.88 4.33 -5.73
C MET A 136 -5.08 4.29 -4.22
N ALA A 137 -5.05 5.43 -3.56
CA ALA A 137 -5.26 5.49 -2.12
C ALA A 137 -6.67 5.05 -1.74
N ARG A 138 -7.68 5.48 -2.50
CA ARG A 138 -9.06 5.04 -2.26
C ARG A 138 -9.22 3.54 -2.47
N ASP A 139 -8.67 3.02 -3.56
CA ASP A 139 -8.76 1.60 -3.88
C ASP A 139 -8.00 0.76 -2.86
N PHE A 140 -6.84 1.25 -2.42
CA PHE A 140 -6.08 0.59 -1.36
C PHE A 140 -6.92 0.50 -0.08
N GLY A 141 -7.54 1.59 0.33
CA GLY A 141 -8.37 1.60 1.53
C GLY A 141 -9.52 0.60 1.45
N ALA A 142 -10.23 0.58 0.32
CA ALA A 142 -11.32 -0.36 0.12
C ALA A 142 -10.85 -1.81 0.13
N ASN A 143 -9.72 -2.08 -0.53
CA ASN A 143 -9.14 -3.41 -0.58
C ASN A 143 -8.66 -3.85 0.81
N LEU A 144 -8.04 -2.94 1.54
CA LEU A 144 -7.53 -3.23 2.88
C LEU A 144 -8.66 -3.56 3.84
N LYS A 145 -9.76 -2.80 3.76
CA LYS A 145 -10.93 -3.08 4.59
C LYS A 145 -11.48 -4.48 4.31
N ARG A 146 -11.60 -4.85 3.03
CA ARG A 146 -12.05 -6.18 2.64
C ARG A 146 -11.09 -7.26 3.12
N GLU A 147 -9.79 -7.03 2.98
CA GLU A 147 -8.79 -8.01 3.38
C GLU A 147 -8.82 -8.25 4.89
N ILE A 148 -8.93 -7.19 5.67
CA ILE A 148 -8.96 -7.29 7.13
C ILE A 148 -10.25 -7.96 7.61
N GLU A 149 -11.40 -7.48 7.14
CA GLU A 149 -12.69 -8.01 7.59
C GLU A 149 -12.99 -9.37 6.98
N GLY A 150 -12.67 -9.54 5.71
CA GLY A 150 -12.86 -10.81 5.03
C GLY A 150 -11.92 -11.90 5.53
N GLY A 151 -10.69 -11.51 5.86
CA GLY A 151 -9.71 -12.44 6.40
C GLY A 151 -10.13 -13.02 7.74
N VAL A 152 -10.77 -12.20 8.60
CA VAL A 152 -11.31 -12.68 9.86
C VAL A 152 -12.43 -13.68 9.62
N ILE A 153 -13.34 -13.35 8.70
CA ILE A 153 -14.44 -14.25 8.35
C ILE A 153 -13.91 -15.56 7.74
N GLU A 154 -12.99 -15.44 6.79
CA GLU A 154 -12.40 -16.61 6.14
C GLU A 154 -11.64 -17.48 7.13
N GLY A 155 -10.91 -16.85 8.04
CA GLY A 155 -10.20 -17.57 9.07
C GLY A 155 -11.14 -18.33 9.98
N GLY A 156 -12.33 -17.79 10.20
CA GLY A 156 -13.35 -18.44 10.98
C GLY A 156 -14.08 -19.51 10.22
N VAL A 157 -14.10 -19.42 8.88
CA VAL A 157 -14.83 -20.36 8.05
C VAL A 157 -13.88 -21.31 7.37
N ILE A 158 -12.92 -20.81 6.75
CA ILE A 158 -12.08 -21.57 5.93
C ILE A 158 -10.89 -21.01 5.55
N ASP A 159 -10.76 -20.49 5.43
CA ASP A 159 -10.03 -20.00 5.02
C ASP A 159 -9.69 -19.84 4.16
N GLY A 160 -9.90 -19.81 4.12
CA GLY A 160 -9.61 -19.73 3.47
C GLY A 160 -9.35 -19.33 2.61
N GLY A 161 -9.47 -19.22 2.54
CA GLY A 161 -9.23 -19.01 1.85
C GLY A 161 -9.00 -18.88 1.04
N ALA A 162 -8.99 -19.14 1.05
CA ALA A 162 -8.77 -19.16 0.42
C ALA A 162 -8.80 -19.08 -0.30
N ALA A 163 -8.82 -19.26 -0.40
CA ALA A 163 -8.89 -19.45 -1.05
C ALA A 163 -8.81 -19.08 -1.82
#